data_57a4e40bc5adeb06570f8cdeae064268
#
_entry.id   57a4e40bc5adeb06570f8cdeae064268
#
_cell.length_a   1.000
_cell.length_b   1.000
_cell.length_c   1.000
_cell.angle_alpha   90.00
_cell.angle_beta   90.00
_cell.angle_gamma   90.00
#
_symmetry.space_group_name_H-M   'P 1'
#
loop_
_entity.id
_entity.type
_entity.pdbx_description
1 polymer ?
#
loop_
_entity_poly.entity_id
_entity_poly.type
_entity_poly.pdbx_seq_one_letter_code
_entity_poly.pdbx_strand_id
1 'polypeptide(L)'
;MNEILNMNINEMANISFDCSCGKTHHLDIRKIVMGSNVISELPSILEDFKRKKIYILSDNNTWKAAGEKVYHTLKGNHFDVSSTMIERDENILIPDEKAVGEMFMGLPADTGMIISVGSGTLNDMAKYMSSRTKIPYTIVCTAPSMDGYASSGAPLMNGGRKISYTATLPYAIIGDTDIMKNAPMKMILAGYGDIIGKLTALADWKLSHEITGEYYCETIVKLVQKAINKVVDTRFDLAKRDEDAIFYLIEALILTGVAMGLIGVSRPASGAEHMLSHYWEMAVIATGKNPELHGIKVGIATPIITKIFDKMKDTLPE
;
A
#
# COMPACT_ATOMS: atom_id res chain seq x y z
N MET A 1 -6.33 -19.18 17.82
CA MET A 1 -7.16 -18.10 17.26
C MET A 1 -6.66 -16.68 17.65
N ASN A 2 -5.97 -16.51 18.78
CA ASN A 2 -5.45 -15.20 19.20
C ASN A 2 -4.02 -14.89 18.70
N GLU A 3 -3.34 -15.83 18.05
CA GLU A 3 -1.93 -15.64 17.65
C GLU A 3 -1.77 -14.52 16.63
N ILE A 4 -2.58 -14.49 15.58
CA ILE A 4 -2.46 -13.46 14.53
C ILE A 4 -2.67 -12.04 15.07
N LEU A 5 -3.52 -11.85 16.06
CA LEU A 5 -3.77 -10.55 16.68
C LEU A 5 -2.56 -10.04 17.50
N ASN A 6 -1.62 -10.92 17.85
CA ASN A 6 -0.42 -10.60 18.64
C ASN A 6 0.87 -10.64 17.82
N MET A 7 0.81 -11.08 16.57
CA MET A 7 1.94 -11.03 15.64
C MET A 7 2.37 -9.59 15.35
N ASN A 8 3.66 -9.38 15.22
CA ASN A 8 4.15 -8.15 14.60
C ASN A 8 4.08 -8.28 13.07
N ILE A 9 4.18 -7.15 12.37
CA ILE A 9 3.99 -7.14 10.92
C ILE A 9 5.04 -7.98 10.17
N ASN A 10 6.28 -8.10 10.69
CA ASN A 10 7.33 -8.88 10.07
C ASN A 10 7.05 -10.40 10.12
N GLU A 11 6.24 -10.84 11.09
CA GLU A 11 5.84 -12.25 11.26
C GLU A 11 4.67 -12.64 10.35
N MET A 12 3.99 -11.66 9.73
CA MET A 12 2.81 -11.90 8.90
C MET A 12 3.14 -12.33 7.47
N ALA A 13 4.41 -12.44 7.12
CA ALA A 13 4.82 -12.93 5.81
C ALA A 13 4.48 -14.41 5.64
N ASN A 14 3.90 -14.77 4.49
CA ASN A 14 3.58 -16.15 4.10
C ASN A 14 2.75 -16.92 5.15
N ILE A 15 1.88 -16.23 5.89
CA ILE A 15 1.04 -16.88 6.91
C ILE A 15 -0.13 -17.62 6.28
N SER A 16 -0.53 -18.69 6.93
CA SER A 16 -1.77 -19.40 6.65
C SER A 16 -2.38 -19.87 7.96
N PHE A 17 -3.69 -19.67 8.14
CA PHE A 17 -4.40 -20.09 9.36
C PHE A 17 -5.88 -20.34 9.12
N ASP A 18 -6.44 -21.31 9.85
CA ASP A 18 -7.87 -21.55 9.89
C ASP A 18 -8.55 -20.56 10.82
N CYS A 19 -9.61 -19.92 10.34
CA CYS A 19 -10.30 -18.85 11.04
C CYS A 19 -11.69 -19.26 11.51
N SER A 20 -12.12 -18.66 12.62
CA SER A 20 -13.49 -18.83 13.14
C SER A 20 -14.59 -18.38 12.18
N CYS A 21 -14.25 -17.61 11.14
CA CYS A 21 -15.18 -17.26 10.07
C CYS A 21 -15.50 -18.41 9.10
N GLY A 22 -14.90 -19.58 9.29
CA GLY A 22 -15.09 -20.78 8.47
C GLY A 22 -14.21 -20.84 7.22
N LYS A 23 -13.24 -19.92 7.07
CA LYS A 23 -12.28 -19.91 5.94
C LYS A 23 -10.85 -20.08 6.43
N THR A 24 -10.01 -20.71 5.61
CA THR A 24 -8.55 -20.62 5.74
C THR A 24 -8.08 -19.34 5.06
N HIS A 25 -7.38 -18.49 5.80
CA HIS A 25 -6.74 -17.30 5.25
C HIS A 25 -5.30 -17.62 4.88
N HIS A 26 -4.85 -17.10 3.74
CA HIS A 26 -3.49 -17.27 3.26
C HIS A 26 -2.96 -15.96 2.65
N LEU A 27 -1.72 -15.61 2.96
CA LEU A 27 -1.04 -14.44 2.41
C LEU A 27 0.20 -14.89 1.64
N ASP A 28 0.21 -14.65 0.33
CA ASP A 28 1.35 -14.98 -0.54
C ASP A 28 2.29 -13.77 -0.70
N ILE A 29 2.90 -13.36 0.42
CA ILE A 29 3.99 -12.38 0.47
C ILE A 29 5.16 -13.04 1.18
N ARG A 30 6.28 -13.23 0.50
CA ARG A 30 7.40 -14.04 1.00
C ARG A 30 8.11 -13.40 2.19
N LYS A 31 8.24 -12.06 2.20
CA LYS A 31 8.92 -11.29 3.26
C LYS A 31 8.22 -9.95 3.48
N ILE A 32 8.06 -9.59 4.74
CA ILE A 32 7.73 -8.23 5.17
C ILE A 32 8.83 -7.84 6.16
N VAL A 33 9.54 -6.76 5.89
CA VAL A 33 10.64 -6.30 6.74
C VAL A 33 10.46 -4.82 7.01
N MET A 34 10.15 -4.49 8.26
CA MET A 34 9.99 -3.13 8.75
C MET A 34 10.94 -2.83 9.90
N GLY A 35 11.55 -1.65 9.87
CA GLY A 35 12.46 -1.17 10.91
C GLY A 35 13.43 -0.12 10.39
N SER A 36 14.40 0.25 11.22
CA SER A 36 15.48 1.17 10.84
C SER A 36 16.53 0.45 10.01
N ASN A 37 17.02 1.10 8.95
CA ASN A 37 18.09 0.63 8.07
C ASN A 37 17.86 -0.76 7.41
N VAL A 38 16.60 -1.17 7.23
CA VAL A 38 16.25 -2.50 6.68
C VAL A 38 16.57 -2.67 5.19
N ILE A 39 16.88 -1.59 4.46
CA ILE A 39 17.42 -1.68 3.09
C ILE A 39 18.71 -2.52 3.06
N SER A 40 19.50 -2.53 4.13
CA SER A 40 20.70 -3.34 4.24
C SER A 40 20.43 -4.85 4.19
N GLU A 41 19.20 -5.29 4.44
CA GLU A 41 18.80 -6.71 4.39
C GLU A 41 18.42 -7.18 2.97
N LEU A 42 18.26 -6.26 2.00
CA LEU A 42 17.88 -6.60 0.62
C LEU A 42 18.75 -7.70 0.00
N PRO A 43 20.09 -7.71 0.15
CA PRO A 43 20.92 -8.77 -0.43
C PRO A 43 20.55 -10.16 0.09
N SER A 44 20.25 -10.31 1.37
CA SER A 44 19.84 -11.59 1.95
C SER A 44 18.43 -12.00 1.54
N ILE A 45 17.51 -11.04 1.42
CA ILE A 45 16.12 -11.26 0.99
C ILE A 45 16.08 -11.75 -0.48
N LEU A 46 17.00 -11.25 -1.30
CA LEU A 46 17.06 -11.50 -2.74
C LEU A 46 18.12 -12.53 -3.14
N GLU A 47 18.70 -13.30 -2.21
CA GLU A 47 19.79 -14.25 -2.51
C GLU A 47 19.41 -15.27 -3.60
N ASP A 48 18.16 -15.72 -3.64
CA ASP A 48 17.64 -16.62 -4.68
C ASP A 48 17.70 -16.00 -6.10
N PHE A 49 17.81 -14.69 -6.19
CA PHE A 49 17.86 -13.92 -7.45
C PHE A 49 19.28 -13.45 -7.80
N LYS A 50 20.32 -13.82 -7.05
CA LYS A 50 21.69 -13.32 -7.22
C LYS A 50 22.29 -13.60 -8.60
N ARG A 51 21.84 -14.66 -9.25
CA ARG A 51 22.28 -15.04 -10.61
C ARG A 51 21.42 -14.45 -11.73
N LYS A 52 20.45 -13.61 -11.38
CA LYS A 52 19.51 -12.97 -12.31
C LYS A 52 19.68 -11.47 -12.24
N LYS A 53 19.30 -10.79 -13.30
CA LYS A 53 19.29 -9.32 -13.32
C LYS A 53 18.20 -8.78 -12.43
N ILE A 54 18.54 -7.79 -11.60
CA ILE A 54 17.62 -7.00 -10.80
C ILE A 54 17.32 -5.71 -11.56
N TYR A 55 16.04 -5.41 -11.74
CA TYR A 55 15.59 -4.18 -12.38
C TYR A 55 14.97 -3.25 -11.34
N ILE A 56 15.56 -2.06 -11.15
CA ILE A 56 15.06 -1.03 -10.23
C ILE A 56 14.22 -0.02 -10.99
N LEU A 57 12.99 0.21 -10.52
CA LEU A 57 12.07 1.24 -11.01
C LEU A 57 11.90 2.32 -9.94
N SER A 58 12.11 3.58 -10.33
CA SER A 58 11.96 4.76 -9.48
C SER A 58 11.54 5.98 -10.30
N ASP A 59 11.23 7.08 -9.63
CA ASP A 59 11.21 8.42 -10.19
C ASP A 59 12.36 9.27 -9.62
N ASN A 60 12.48 10.51 -10.08
CA ASN A 60 13.55 11.42 -9.64
C ASN A 60 13.49 11.75 -8.12
N ASN A 61 12.31 11.73 -7.48
CA ASN A 61 12.17 11.94 -6.04
C ASN A 61 12.55 10.70 -5.25
N THR A 62 12.03 9.55 -5.67
CA THR A 62 12.22 8.28 -4.95
C THR A 62 13.60 7.70 -5.17
N TRP A 63 14.25 8.02 -6.30
CA TRP A 63 15.67 7.72 -6.50
C TRP A 63 16.54 8.38 -5.43
N LYS A 64 16.34 9.69 -5.22
CA LYS A 64 17.06 10.44 -4.18
C LYS A 64 16.73 9.98 -2.77
N ALA A 65 15.47 9.61 -2.51
CA ALA A 65 15.03 9.18 -1.19
C ALA A 65 15.62 7.81 -0.77
N ALA A 66 15.65 6.85 -1.68
CA ALA A 66 16.06 5.47 -1.38
C ALA A 66 16.69 4.73 -2.57
N GLY A 67 16.38 5.09 -3.82
CA GLY A 67 16.80 4.34 -5.01
C GLY A 67 18.31 4.21 -5.13
N GLU A 68 19.05 5.29 -4.89
CA GLU A 68 20.51 5.29 -4.90
C GLU A 68 21.08 4.34 -3.83
N LYS A 69 20.54 4.37 -2.59
CA LYS A 69 20.94 3.45 -1.52
C LYS A 69 20.66 2.00 -1.89
N VAL A 70 19.48 1.70 -2.45
CA VAL A 70 19.12 0.36 -2.93
C VAL A 70 20.09 -0.11 -4.02
N TYR A 71 20.36 0.73 -5.02
CA TYR A 71 21.28 0.43 -6.10
C TYR A 71 22.69 0.08 -5.58
N HIS A 72 23.27 0.94 -4.75
CA HIS A 72 24.60 0.73 -4.19
C HIS A 72 24.67 -0.46 -3.24
N THR A 73 23.64 -0.70 -2.43
CA THR A 73 23.56 -1.87 -1.56
C THR A 73 23.62 -3.17 -2.35
N LEU A 74 22.86 -3.27 -3.44
CA LEU A 74 22.84 -4.47 -4.28
C LEU A 74 24.13 -4.63 -5.11
N LYS A 75 24.64 -3.55 -5.72
CA LYS A 75 25.90 -3.56 -6.47
C LYS A 75 27.09 -3.95 -5.59
N GLY A 76 27.16 -3.40 -4.36
CA GLY A 76 28.20 -3.74 -3.39
C GLY A 76 28.17 -5.20 -2.94
N ASN A 77 27.01 -5.87 -3.08
CA ASN A 77 26.83 -7.30 -2.81
C ASN A 77 26.84 -8.17 -4.09
N HIS A 78 27.42 -7.64 -5.19
CA HIS A 78 27.65 -8.35 -6.45
C HIS A 78 26.37 -8.81 -7.18
N PHE A 79 25.25 -8.09 -7.03
CA PHE A 79 24.08 -8.29 -7.90
C PHE A 79 24.28 -7.59 -9.25
N ASP A 80 23.76 -8.19 -10.32
CA ASP A 80 23.64 -7.52 -11.61
C ASP A 80 22.38 -6.62 -11.59
N VAL A 81 22.58 -5.30 -11.55
CA VAL A 81 21.51 -4.32 -11.38
C VAL A 81 21.44 -3.37 -12.55
N SER A 82 20.25 -3.20 -13.10
CA SER A 82 19.86 -2.12 -14.00
C SER A 82 18.79 -1.26 -13.36
N SER A 83 18.60 -0.04 -13.83
CA SER A 83 17.60 0.87 -13.29
C SER A 83 16.98 1.74 -14.37
N THR A 84 15.69 2.03 -14.21
CA THR A 84 14.98 3.09 -14.92
C THR A 84 14.48 4.11 -13.90
N MET A 85 14.85 5.36 -14.10
CA MET A 85 14.33 6.50 -13.36
C MET A 85 13.39 7.27 -14.30
N ILE A 86 12.09 7.24 -13.98
CA ILE A 86 11.08 7.96 -14.75
C ILE A 86 11.13 9.43 -14.35
N GLU A 87 11.62 10.28 -15.24
CA GLU A 87 11.71 11.72 -14.99
C GLU A 87 10.41 12.43 -15.33
N ARG A 88 10.01 13.39 -14.49
CA ARG A 88 8.87 14.30 -14.72
C ARG A 88 9.23 15.71 -14.27
N ASP A 89 8.99 16.69 -15.15
CA ASP A 89 9.32 18.10 -14.91
C ASP A 89 8.58 18.71 -13.73
N GLU A 90 7.33 18.28 -13.49
CA GLU A 90 6.49 18.76 -12.40
C GLU A 90 6.63 17.94 -11.11
N ASN A 91 7.58 17.02 -11.03
CA ASN A 91 7.78 16.10 -9.91
C ASN A 91 6.55 15.25 -9.53
N ILE A 92 5.55 15.16 -10.42
CA ILE A 92 4.37 14.35 -10.24
C ILE A 92 4.35 13.24 -11.29
N LEU A 93 4.53 12.00 -10.86
CA LEU A 93 4.38 10.84 -11.72
C LEU A 93 2.93 10.38 -11.72
N ILE A 94 2.29 10.44 -12.90
CA ILE A 94 0.98 9.85 -13.15
C ILE A 94 1.20 8.47 -13.77
N PRO A 95 0.52 7.41 -13.29
CA PRO A 95 0.67 6.06 -13.83
C PRO A 95 -0.15 5.88 -15.13
N ASP A 96 0.15 6.70 -16.14
CA ASP A 96 -0.48 6.71 -17.45
C ASP A 96 0.22 5.76 -18.44
N GLU A 97 -0.31 5.68 -19.65
CA GLU A 97 0.23 4.83 -20.71
C GLU A 97 1.69 5.19 -21.06
N LYS A 98 2.06 6.47 -20.96
CA LYS A 98 3.43 6.93 -21.20
C LYS A 98 4.37 6.38 -20.15
N ALA A 99 4.03 6.56 -18.85
CA ALA A 99 4.84 6.06 -17.74
C ALA A 99 4.96 4.53 -17.77
N VAL A 100 3.85 3.84 -18.04
CA VAL A 100 3.82 2.37 -18.21
C VAL A 100 4.69 1.95 -19.40
N GLY A 101 4.63 2.66 -20.52
CA GLY A 101 5.46 2.40 -21.70
C GLY A 101 6.95 2.56 -21.41
N GLU A 102 7.35 3.65 -20.76
CA GLU A 102 8.76 3.90 -20.35
C GLU A 102 9.28 2.80 -19.44
N MET A 103 8.48 2.37 -18.46
CA MET A 103 8.81 1.29 -17.54
C MET A 103 9.06 -0.04 -18.29
N PHE A 104 8.18 -0.41 -19.25
CA PHE A 104 8.33 -1.64 -20.03
C PHE A 104 9.51 -1.57 -21.00
N MET A 105 9.76 -0.42 -21.63
CA MET A 105 10.89 -0.23 -22.54
C MET A 105 12.24 -0.29 -21.81
N GLY A 106 12.26 0.10 -20.53
CA GLY A 106 13.47 0.02 -19.70
C GLY A 106 13.75 -1.37 -19.12
N LEU A 107 12.78 -2.32 -19.19
CA LEU A 107 12.91 -3.65 -18.60
C LEU A 107 13.84 -4.55 -19.44
N PRO A 108 15.02 -4.98 -18.91
CA PRO A 108 15.88 -5.94 -19.60
C PRO A 108 15.21 -7.32 -19.74
N ALA A 109 15.48 -8.00 -20.87
CA ALA A 109 14.87 -9.31 -21.19
C ALA A 109 15.24 -10.44 -20.19
N ASP A 110 16.40 -10.33 -19.53
CA ASP A 110 16.94 -11.30 -18.57
C ASP A 110 16.62 -10.96 -17.11
N THR A 111 15.69 -10.03 -16.88
CA THR A 111 15.26 -9.62 -15.53
C THR A 111 14.64 -10.78 -14.77
N GLY A 112 15.10 -11.01 -13.56
CA GLY A 112 14.54 -12.02 -12.66
C GLY A 112 13.79 -11.48 -11.45
N MET A 113 14.00 -10.18 -11.11
CA MET A 113 13.33 -9.49 -10.02
C MET A 113 13.15 -8.01 -10.37
N ILE A 114 11.98 -7.47 -10.12
CA ILE A 114 11.69 -6.03 -10.22
C ILE A 114 11.75 -5.46 -8.79
N ILE A 115 12.49 -4.38 -8.58
CA ILE A 115 12.44 -3.61 -7.34
C ILE A 115 11.80 -2.26 -7.64
N SER A 116 10.61 -2.05 -7.12
CA SER A 116 9.99 -0.73 -7.11
C SER A 116 10.47 0.06 -5.90
N VAL A 117 11.02 1.24 -6.13
CA VAL A 117 11.41 2.15 -5.05
C VAL A 117 10.45 3.33 -5.08
N GLY A 118 9.47 3.35 -4.18
CA GLY A 118 8.45 4.38 -4.25
C GLY A 118 7.30 4.24 -3.27
N SER A 119 6.25 4.97 -3.55
CA SER A 119 4.96 4.89 -2.88
C SER A 119 3.88 4.37 -3.84
N GLY A 120 2.64 4.77 -3.70
CA GLY A 120 1.48 4.21 -4.41
C GLY A 120 1.67 4.06 -5.92
N THR A 121 2.01 5.14 -6.62
CA THR A 121 2.12 5.15 -8.09
C THR A 121 3.12 4.11 -8.61
N LEU A 122 4.35 4.14 -8.10
CA LEU A 122 5.40 3.20 -8.53
C LEU A 122 5.09 1.77 -8.10
N ASN A 123 4.48 1.58 -6.92
CA ASN A 123 4.01 0.28 -6.48
C ASN A 123 2.95 -0.31 -7.43
N ASP A 124 1.95 0.48 -7.82
CA ASP A 124 0.89 0.03 -8.72
C ASP A 124 1.40 -0.28 -10.14
N MET A 125 2.33 0.53 -10.64
CA MET A 125 3.01 0.27 -11.92
C MET A 125 3.82 -1.04 -11.86
N ALA A 126 4.58 -1.27 -10.78
CA ALA A 126 5.36 -2.51 -10.61
C ALA A 126 4.48 -3.74 -10.42
N LYS A 127 3.37 -3.64 -9.67
CA LYS A 127 2.35 -4.70 -9.57
C LYS A 127 1.83 -5.09 -10.96
N TYR A 128 1.45 -4.08 -11.75
CA TYR A 128 0.95 -4.29 -13.10
C TYR A 128 2.00 -4.96 -13.99
N MET A 129 3.24 -4.44 -14.00
CA MET A 129 4.35 -5.05 -14.75
C MET A 129 4.57 -6.51 -14.33
N SER A 130 4.69 -6.77 -13.02
CA SER A 130 4.86 -8.12 -12.47
C SER A 130 3.75 -9.08 -12.91
N SER A 131 2.49 -8.61 -12.85
CA SER A 131 1.35 -9.44 -13.28
C SER A 131 1.38 -9.82 -14.77
N ARG A 132 1.93 -8.95 -15.64
CA ARG A 132 2.01 -9.15 -17.10
C ARG A 132 3.23 -9.95 -17.52
N THR A 133 4.37 -9.70 -16.88
CA THR A 133 5.64 -10.37 -17.19
C THR A 133 5.86 -11.68 -16.44
N LYS A 134 5.12 -11.90 -15.34
CA LYS A 134 5.34 -13.00 -14.37
C LYS A 134 6.69 -12.93 -13.66
N ILE A 135 7.36 -11.78 -13.72
CA ILE A 135 8.56 -11.51 -12.95
C ILE A 135 8.13 -11.03 -11.57
N PRO A 136 8.57 -11.64 -10.46
CA PRO A 136 8.24 -11.19 -9.12
C PRO A 136 8.76 -9.77 -8.87
N TYR A 137 8.08 -9.03 -7.98
CA TYR A 137 8.52 -7.70 -7.62
C TYR A 137 8.62 -7.52 -6.09
N THR A 138 9.54 -6.67 -5.68
CA THR A 138 9.74 -6.22 -4.30
C THR A 138 9.48 -4.71 -4.25
N ILE A 139 8.76 -4.25 -3.23
CA ILE A 139 8.55 -2.83 -2.98
C ILE A 139 9.46 -2.34 -1.85
N VAL A 140 10.23 -1.28 -2.11
CA VAL A 140 10.92 -0.47 -1.10
C VAL A 140 10.10 0.78 -0.91
N CYS A 141 9.44 0.88 0.24
CA CYS A 141 8.50 1.95 0.55
C CYS A 141 9.25 3.25 0.85
N THR A 142 8.85 4.36 0.23
CA THR A 142 9.49 5.67 0.45
C THR A 142 8.62 6.67 1.20
N ALA A 143 7.32 6.41 1.35
CA ALA A 143 6.41 7.28 2.08
C ALA A 143 5.21 6.52 2.65
N PRO A 144 4.76 6.80 3.88
CA PRO A 144 3.57 6.19 4.47
C PRO A 144 2.30 6.91 3.97
N SER A 145 1.92 6.78 2.69
CA SER A 145 0.90 7.63 2.07
C SER A 145 -0.41 6.91 1.71
N MET A 146 -0.45 5.59 1.75
CA MET A 146 -1.61 4.77 1.38
C MET A 146 -1.41 3.30 1.80
N ASP A 147 -2.49 2.51 1.82
CA ASP A 147 -2.52 1.11 2.27
C ASP A 147 -2.26 0.07 1.15
N GLY A 148 -2.03 0.51 -0.07
CA GLY A 148 -1.93 -0.37 -1.25
C GLY A 148 -0.66 -1.21 -1.36
N TYR A 149 0.29 -1.18 -0.41
CA TYR A 149 1.55 -1.92 -0.51
C TYR A 149 1.36 -3.44 -0.59
N ALA A 150 0.43 -4.00 0.16
CA ALA A 150 0.13 -5.43 0.19
C ALA A 150 -1.21 -5.78 -0.50
N SER A 151 -1.72 -4.93 -1.38
CA SER A 151 -2.96 -5.18 -2.13
C SER A 151 -2.68 -5.75 -3.53
N SER A 152 -3.65 -6.48 -4.09
CA SER A 152 -3.59 -7.04 -5.45
C SER A 152 -4.20 -6.13 -6.51
N GLY A 153 -4.70 -4.95 -6.15
CA GLY A 153 -5.22 -3.95 -7.10
C GLY A 153 -4.13 -3.00 -7.57
N ALA A 154 -4.13 -2.64 -8.86
CA ALA A 154 -3.25 -1.65 -9.46
C ALA A 154 -4.08 -0.59 -10.22
N PRO A 155 -4.45 0.53 -9.58
CA PRO A 155 -5.14 1.62 -10.25
C PRO A 155 -4.18 2.41 -11.14
N LEU A 156 -4.40 2.36 -12.45
CA LEU A 156 -3.63 3.06 -13.49
C LEU A 156 -4.54 3.97 -14.30
N MET A 157 -3.96 4.95 -14.97
CA MET A 157 -4.65 5.79 -15.93
C MET A 157 -4.60 5.15 -17.32
N ASN A 158 -5.76 5.02 -17.97
CA ASN A 158 -5.87 4.49 -19.32
C ASN A 158 -6.98 5.25 -20.08
N GLY A 159 -6.64 5.89 -21.18
CA GLY A 159 -7.55 6.71 -21.97
C GLY A 159 -8.16 7.87 -21.15
N GLY A 160 -7.38 8.49 -20.26
CA GLY A 160 -7.85 9.58 -19.38
C GLY A 160 -8.78 9.13 -18.25
N ARG A 161 -8.89 7.81 -17.98
CA ARG A 161 -9.73 7.23 -16.93
C ARG A 161 -8.89 6.41 -15.97
N LYS A 162 -9.23 6.46 -14.67
CA LYS A 162 -8.63 5.58 -13.67
C LYS A 162 -9.29 4.20 -13.71
N ILE A 163 -8.50 3.19 -14.02
CA ILE A 163 -8.93 1.78 -14.11
C ILE A 163 -8.11 0.96 -13.12
N SER A 164 -8.78 0.21 -12.25
CA SER A 164 -8.11 -0.71 -11.33
C SER A 164 -7.92 -2.06 -12.02
N TYR A 165 -6.67 -2.43 -12.23
CA TYR A 165 -6.29 -3.73 -12.80
C TYR A 165 -6.02 -4.73 -11.71
N THR A 166 -6.44 -5.98 -11.89
CA THR A 166 -6.00 -7.09 -11.05
C THR A 166 -4.52 -7.37 -11.32
N ALA A 167 -3.74 -7.41 -10.25
CA ALA A 167 -2.31 -7.58 -10.29
C ALA A 167 -1.83 -8.58 -9.23
N THR A 168 -0.51 -8.68 -9.02
CA THR A 168 0.11 -9.61 -8.07
C THR A 168 0.44 -8.93 -6.74
N LEU A 169 0.50 -9.72 -5.68
CA LEU A 169 1.12 -9.29 -4.42
C LEU A 169 2.65 -9.19 -4.59
N PRO A 170 3.35 -8.36 -3.80
CA PRO A 170 4.81 -8.28 -3.84
C PRO A 170 5.44 -9.57 -3.30
N TYR A 171 6.61 -9.92 -3.84
CA TYR A 171 7.48 -10.93 -3.24
C TYR A 171 7.95 -10.50 -1.85
N ALA A 172 8.36 -9.21 -1.72
CA ALA A 172 8.74 -8.64 -0.43
C ALA A 172 8.31 -7.18 -0.31
N ILE A 173 8.05 -6.75 0.94
CA ILE A 173 7.78 -5.36 1.33
C ILE A 173 8.89 -4.92 2.27
N ILE A 174 9.58 -3.83 1.91
CA ILE A 174 10.68 -3.24 2.69
C ILE A 174 10.25 -1.85 3.17
N GLY A 175 10.00 -1.73 4.46
CA GLY A 175 9.57 -0.49 5.12
C GLY A 175 10.69 0.10 5.97
N ASP A 176 11.64 0.82 5.36
CA ASP A 176 12.74 1.49 6.09
C ASP A 176 12.21 2.77 6.75
N THR A 177 12.10 2.74 8.09
CA THR A 177 11.55 3.85 8.87
C THR A 177 12.42 5.11 8.77
N ASP A 178 13.74 4.97 8.59
CA ASP A 178 14.64 6.10 8.41
C ASP A 178 14.39 6.85 7.10
N ILE A 179 13.90 6.15 6.07
CA ILE A 179 13.47 6.77 4.81
C ILE A 179 12.07 7.39 4.97
N MET A 180 11.12 6.61 5.47
CA MET A 180 9.70 6.99 5.47
C MET A 180 9.38 8.15 6.42
N LYS A 181 10.11 8.30 7.54
CA LYS A 181 9.97 9.46 8.42
C LYS A 181 10.36 10.80 7.76
N ASN A 182 11.21 10.74 6.72
CA ASN A 182 11.65 11.90 5.95
C ASN A 182 10.74 12.23 4.75
N ALA A 183 9.70 11.46 4.50
CA ALA A 183 8.72 11.74 3.46
C ALA A 183 8.07 13.13 3.63
N PRO A 184 7.60 13.77 2.54
CA PRO A 184 6.84 15.01 2.64
C PRO A 184 5.68 14.88 3.63
N MET A 185 5.48 15.88 4.51
CA MET A 185 4.43 15.84 5.54
C MET A 185 3.05 15.57 4.93
N LYS A 186 2.78 16.11 3.74
CA LYS A 186 1.54 15.87 3.01
C LYS A 186 1.29 14.38 2.74
N MET A 187 2.34 13.59 2.48
CA MET A 187 2.23 12.14 2.27
C MET A 187 2.00 11.40 3.59
N ILE A 188 2.62 11.84 4.68
CA ILE A 188 2.37 11.30 6.03
C ILE A 188 0.91 11.54 6.43
N LEU A 189 0.41 12.77 6.22
CA LEU A 189 -1.00 13.12 6.48
C LEU A 189 -1.97 12.37 5.56
N ALA A 190 -1.57 12.08 4.33
CA ALA A 190 -2.36 11.22 3.44
C ALA A 190 -2.50 9.81 4.03
N GLY A 191 -1.41 9.20 4.49
CA GLY A 191 -1.49 7.89 5.14
C GLY A 191 -2.35 7.90 6.40
N TYR A 192 -2.23 8.94 7.22
CA TYR A 192 -3.10 9.11 8.39
C TYR A 192 -4.58 9.18 7.98
N GLY A 193 -4.93 10.00 6.98
CA GLY A 193 -6.28 10.11 6.47
C GLY A 193 -6.82 8.78 5.91
N ASP A 194 -5.96 8.01 5.24
CA ASP A 194 -6.29 6.70 4.72
C ASP A 194 -6.62 5.71 5.85
N ILE A 195 -5.81 5.68 6.92
CA ILE A 195 -6.05 4.80 8.09
C ILE A 195 -7.33 5.21 8.84
N ILE A 196 -7.61 6.49 9.03
CA ILE A 196 -8.83 6.94 9.70
C ILE A 196 -10.09 6.52 8.92
N GLY A 197 -10.02 6.48 7.58
CA GLY A 197 -11.10 5.96 6.75
C GLY A 197 -11.53 4.54 7.07
N LYS A 198 -10.62 3.72 7.61
CA LYS A 198 -10.93 2.33 7.98
C LYS A 198 -11.99 2.22 9.09
N LEU A 199 -12.17 3.26 9.91
CA LEU A 199 -13.25 3.30 10.90
C LEU A 199 -14.63 3.19 10.24
N THR A 200 -14.86 3.97 9.18
CA THR A 200 -16.12 3.91 8.43
C THR A 200 -16.18 2.71 7.50
N ALA A 201 -15.07 2.28 6.91
CA ALA A 201 -15.02 1.07 6.07
C ALA A 201 -15.41 -0.20 6.84
N LEU A 202 -14.90 -0.38 8.07
CA LEU A 202 -15.24 -1.53 8.92
C LEU A 202 -16.71 -1.51 9.34
N ALA A 203 -17.26 -0.31 9.64
CA ALA A 203 -18.68 -0.15 9.97
C ALA A 203 -19.56 -0.47 8.75
N ASP A 204 -19.20 0.02 7.56
CA ASP A 204 -19.88 -0.25 6.30
C ASP A 204 -19.88 -1.76 5.96
N TRP A 205 -18.74 -2.43 6.16
CA TRP A 205 -18.64 -3.88 5.97
C TRP A 205 -19.54 -4.66 6.92
N LYS A 206 -19.58 -4.25 8.21
CA LYS A 206 -20.49 -4.85 9.20
C LYS A 206 -21.95 -4.64 8.83
N LEU A 207 -22.32 -3.42 8.43
CA LEU A 207 -23.67 -3.08 7.99
C LEU A 207 -24.09 -3.91 6.77
N SER A 208 -23.20 -4.05 5.77
CA SER A 208 -23.46 -4.88 4.59
C SER A 208 -23.67 -6.35 4.98
N HIS A 209 -22.88 -6.87 5.90
CA HIS A 209 -23.06 -8.23 6.42
C HIS A 209 -24.46 -8.43 7.03
N GLU A 210 -24.88 -7.52 7.90
CA GLU A 210 -26.18 -7.64 8.60
C GLU A 210 -27.36 -7.52 7.63
N ILE A 211 -27.28 -6.68 6.59
CA ILE A 211 -28.39 -6.43 5.67
C ILE A 211 -28.44 -7.47 4.53
N THR A 212 -27.27 -7.84 3.99
CA THR A 212 -27.19 -8.63 2.75
C THR A 212 -26.68 -10.06 2.94
N GLY A 213 -26.15 -10.37 4.12
CA GLY A 213 -25.44 -11.63 4.37
C GLY A 213 -24.04 -11.69 3.72
N GLU A 214 -23.47 -10.54 3.31
CA GLU A 214 -22.13 -10.48 2.76
C GLU A 214 -21.13 -11.11 3.74
N TYR A 215 -20.12 -11.81 3.20
CA TYR A 215 -19.06 -12.41 4.02
C TYR A 215 -18.38 -11.36 4.92
N TYR A 216 -18.19 -11.70 6.17
CA TYR A 216 -17.58 -10.87 7.19
C TYR A 216 -16.61 -11.69 8.05
N CYS A 217 -15.46 -11.14 8.40
CA CYS A 217 -14.48 -11.81 9.25
C CYS A 217 -14.09 -10.95 10.45
N GLU A 218 -14.62 -11.27 11.60
CA GLU A 218 -14.39 -10.55 12.85
C GLU A 218 -12.91 -10.53 13.26
N THR A 219 -12.15 -11.59 12.97
CA THR A 219 -10.71 -11.67 13.25
C THR A 219 -9.95 -10.60 12.48
N ILE A 220 -10.25 -10.43 11.20
CA ILE A 220 -9.62 -9.41 10.36
C ILE A 220 -10.05 -8.00 10.76
N VAL A 221 -11.30 -7.81 11.12
CA VAL A 221 -11.78 -6.53 11.67
C VAL A 221 -11.01 -6.15 12.93
N LYS A 222 -10.86 -7.06 13.90
CA LYS A 222 -10.07 -6.83 15.13
C LYS A 222 -8.61 -6.51 14.83
N LEU A 223 -8.02 -7.16 13.83
CA LEU A 223 -6.65 -6.91 13.41
C LEU A 223 -6.47 -5.47 12.91
N VAL A 224 -7.34 -5.03 11.99
CA VAL A 224 -7.33 -3.65 11.45
C VAL A 224 -7.65 -2.62 12.54
N GLN A 225 -8.64 -2.89 13.39
CA GLN A 225 -9.02 -1.99 14.49
C GLN A 225 -7.86 -1.76 15.48
N LYS A 226 -7.09 -2.81 15.81
CA LYS A 226 -5.91 -2.69 16.66
C LYS A 226 -4.86 -1.75 16.05
N ALA A 227 -4.64 -1.84 14.74
CA ALA A 227 -3.71 -0.95 14.04
C ALA A 227 -4.21 0.50 14.01
N ILE A 228 -5.51 0.72 13.73
CA ILE A 228 -6.12 2.06 13.77
C ILE A 228 -5.92 2.70 15.14
N ASN A 229 -6.18 1.96 16.23
CA ASN A 229 -6.08 2.49 17.58
C ASN A 229 -4.67 3.00 17.89
N LYS A 230 -3.60 2.27 17.53
CA LYS A 230 -2.21 2.72 17.70
C LYS A 230 -1.94 4.06 16.99
N VAL A 231 -2.43 4.20 15.75
CA VAL A 231 -2.27 5.43 14.96
C VAL A 231 -3.05 6.60 15.56
N VAL A 232 -4.27 6.35 16.04
CA VAL A 232 -5.10 7.38 16.71
C VAL A 232 -4.45 7.85 18.00
N ASP A 233 -3.91 6.94 18.81
CA ASP A 233 -3.26 7.27 20.09
C ASP A 233 -2.01 8.13 19.89
N THR A 234 -1.27 7.94 18.80
CA THR A 234 -0.03 8.66 18.49
C THR A 234 -0.20 9.81 17.49
N ARG A 235 -1.42 10.17 17.13
CA ARG A 235 -1.72 11.13 16.04
C ARG A 235 -1.05 12.50 16.16
N PHE A 236 -0.89 13.03 17.37
CA PHE A 236 -0.27 14.34 17.59
C PHE A 236 1.26 14.32 17.43
N ASP A 237 1.87 13.13 17.50
CA ASP A 237 3.31 12.95 17.40
C ASP A 237 3.75 12.75 15.94
N LEU A 238 2.80 12.44 15.03
CA LEU A 238 3.06 12.39 13.58
C LEU A 238 3.59 13.72 13.03
N ALA A 239 3.07 14.86 13.51
CA ALA A 239 3.54 16.18 13.10
C ALA A 239 4.99 16.46 13.53
N LYS A 240 5.44 15.82 14.59
CA LYS A 240 6.82 15.89 15.13
C LYS A 240 7.74 14.87 14.44
N ARG A 241 7.21 13.99 13.58
CA ARG A 241 7.92 12.86 12.96
C ARG A 241 8.51 11.90 14.01
N ASP A 242 7.80 11.74 15.12
CA ASP A 242 8.16 10.78 16.15
C ASP A 242 8.30 9.37 15.55
N GLU A 243 9.33 8.63 15.97
CA GLU A 243 9.69 7.36 15.36
C GLU A 243 8.61 6.29 15.58
N ASP A 244 8.04 6.21 16.77
CA ASP A 244 6.98 5.25 17.09
C ASP A 244 5.69 5.60 16.35
N ALA A 245 5.31 6.89 16.28
CA ALA A 245 4.14 7.34 15.55
C ALA A 245 4.25 7.03 14.05
N ILE A 246 5.40 7.29 13.45
CA ILE A 246 5.68 6.95 12.05
C ILE A 246 5.67 5.43 11.86
N PHE A 247 6.30 4.67 12.75
CA PHE A 247 6.30 3.21 12.67
C PHE A 247 4.87 2.65 12.73
N TYR A 248 4.03 3.08 13.67
CA TYR A 248 2.64 2.63 13.78
C TYR A 248 1.80 3.00 12.56
N LEU A 249 2.05 4.18 11.96
CA LEU A 249 1.37 4.55 10.72
C LEU A 249 1.75 3.62 9.57
N ILE A 250 3.04 3.33 9.38
CA ILE A 250 3.52 2.42 8.34
C ILE A 250 3.00 1.00 8.58
N GLU A 251 3.11 0.51 9.83
CA GLU A 251 2.58 -0.80 10.24
C GLU A 251 1.10 -0.91 9.91
N ALA A 252 0.29 0.09 10.25
CA ALA A 252 -1.15 0.09 9.99
C ALA A 252 -1.48 0.06 8.50
N LEU A 253 -0.77 0.83 7.68
CA LEU A 253 -0.97 0.87 6.23
C LEU A 253 -0.63 -0.48 5.58
N ILE A 254 0.50 -1.09 5.94
CA ILE A 254 0.88 -2.41 5.41
C ILE A 254 -0.08 -3.48 5.91
N LEU A 255 -0.44 -3.45 7.20
CA LEU A 255 -1.35 -4.41 7.82
C LEU A 255 -2.76 -4.36 7.22
N THR A 256 -3.25 -3.16 6.86
CA THR A 256 -4.52 -3.03 6.14
C THR A 256 -4.45 -3.69 4.76
N GLY A 257 -3.33 -3.51 4.04
CA GLY A 257 -3.08 -4.22 2.79
C GLY A 257 -3.01 -5.75 2.97
N VAL A 258 -2.34 -6.22 4.02
CA VAL A 258 -2.31 -7.64 4.42
C VAL A 258 -3.72 -8.15 4.71
N ALA A 259 -4.54 -7.39 5.42
CA ALA A 259 -5.94 -7.73 5.69
C ALA A 259 -6.76 -7.92 4.40
N MET A 260 -6.58 -7.03 3.42
CA MET A 260 -7.17 -7.19 2.08
C MET A 260 -6.67 -8.45 1.37
N GLY A 261 -5.37 -8.73 1.43
CA GLY A 261 -4.76 -9.93 0.86
C GLY A 261 -5.32 -11.23 1.46
N LEU A 262 -5.47 -11.28 2.79
CA LEU A 262 -6.02 -12.44 3.52
C LEU A 262 -7.49 -12.72 3.20
N ILE A 263 -8.27 -11.69 2.90
CA ILE A 263 -9.71 -11.79 2.59
C ILE A 263 -9.95 -11.94 1.07
N GLY A 264 -9.08 -11.42 0.24
CA GLY A 264 -9.23 -11.38 -1.21
C GLY A 264 -10.15 -10.28 -1.73
N VAL A 265 -10.61 -9.37 -0.86
CA VAL A 265 -11.46 -8.21 -1.21
C VAL A 265 -11.03 -6.96 -0.42
N SER A 266 -11.46 -5.78 -0.87
CA SER A 266 -11.07 -4.51 -0.27
C SER A 266 -11.91 -4.08 0.96
N ARG A 267 -12.88 -4.86 1.38
CA ARG A 267 -13.80 -4.53 2.47
C ARG A 267 -13.15 -4.07 3.79
N PRO A 268 -12.03 -4.67 4.25
CA PRO A 268 -11.36 -4.20 5.47
C PRO A 268 -10.81 -2.77 5.36
N ALA A 269 -10.66 -2.26 4.15
CA ALA A 269 -9.96 -1.03 3.84
C ALA A 269 -10.82 0.04 3.17
N SER A 270 -11.92 -0.33 2.51
CA SER A 270 -12.66 0.55 1.59
C SER A 270 -14.17 0.41 1.77
N GLY A 271 -14.80 1.49 2.16
CA GLY A 271 -16.24 1.64 2.32
C GLY A 271 -16.76 2.88 1.59
N ALA A 272 -17.83 3.47 2.10
CA ALA A 272 -18.50 4.63 1.52
C ALA A 272 -17.59 5.87 1.42
N GLU A 273 -16.63 6.05 2.35
CA GLU A 273 -15.64 7.14 2.31
C GLU A 273 -14.72 7.02 1.08
N HIS A 274 -14.34 5.80 0.70
CA HIS A 274 -13.56 5.56 -0.51
C HIS A 274 -14.38 5.82 -1.77
N MET A 275 -15.65 5.44 -1.79
CA MET A 275 -16.55 5.72 -2.91
C MET A 275 -16.67 7.24 -3.15
N LEU A 276 -16.82 8.02 -2.07
CA LEU A 276 -16.86 9.49 -2.14
C LEU A 276 -15.52 10.07 -2.61
N SER A 277 -14.40 9.55 -2.10
CA SER A 277 -13.04 9.92 -2.52
C SER A 277 -12.83 9.67 -4.03
N HIS A 278 -13.25 8.51 -4.54
CA HIS A 278 -13.16 8.17 -5.95
C HIS A 278 -14.05 9.05 -6.83
N TYR A 279 -15.25 9.37 -6.38
CA TYR A 279 -16.12 10.30 -7.07
C TYR A 279 -15.44 11.68 -7.27
N TRP A 280 -14.87 12.25 -6.20
CA TRP A 280 -14.13 13.51 -6.29
C TRP A 280 -12.92 13.41 -7.21
N GLU A 281 -12.18 12.31 -7.13
CA GLU A 281 -11.04 12.08 -8.00
C GLU A 281 -11.42 12.09 -9.48
N MET A 282 -12.47 11.37 -9.84
CA MET A 282 -12.98 11.32 -11.22
C MET A 282 -13.50 12.68 -11.69
N ALA A 283 -14.19 13.42 -10.82
CA ALA A 283 -14.66 14.77 -11.13
C ALA A 283 -13.50 15.73 -11.42
N VAL A 284 -12.41 15.66 -10.66
CA VAL A 284 -11.20 16.50 -10.90
C VAL A 284 -10.49 16.08 -12.18
N ILE A 285 -10.29 14.79 -12.41
CA ILE A 285 -9.67 14.26 -13.64
C ILE A 285 -10.44 14.72 -14.88
N ALA A 286 -11.77 14.71 -14.85
CA ALA A 286 -12.62 15.17 -15.94
C ALA A 286 -12.40 16.67 -16.30
N THR A 287 -11.82 17.45 -15.39
CA THR A 287 -11.43 18.87 -15.66
C THR A 287 -10.01 19.02 -16.22
N GLY A 288 -9.29 17.93 -16.45
CA GLY A 288 -7.89 17.92 -16.90
C GLY A 288 -6.88 18.30 -15.79
N LYS A 289 -7.31 18.30 -14.52
CA LYS A 289 -6.44 18.64 -13.38
C LYS A 289 -5.99 17.36 -12.65
N ASN A 290 -4.84 17.48 -11.97
CA ASN A 290 -4.36 16.42 -11.10
C ASN A 290 -5.18 16.39 -9.81
N PRO A 291 -5.70 15.21 -9.41
CA PRO A 291 -6.42 15.08 -8.16
C PRO A 291 -5.47 15.14 -6.95
N GLU A 292 -6.02 15.43 -5.79
CA GLU A 292 -5.32 15.38 -4.51
C GLU A 292 -4.92 13.92 -4.16
N LEU A 293 -3.95 13.75 -3.25
CA LEU A 293 -3.52 12.44 -2.76
C LEU A 293 -4.73 11.63 -2.24
N HIS A 294 -4.70 10.33 -2.50
CA HIS A 294 -5.78 9.41 -2.17
C HIS A 294 -6.22 9.53 -0.70
N GLY A 295 -5.31 9.35 0.24
CA GLY A 295 -5.63 9.37 1.66
C GLY A 295 -6.09 10.73 2.19
N ILE A 296 -5.71 11.86 1.56
CA ILE A 296 -6.27 13.17 1.90
C ILE A 296 -7.76 13.21 1.58
N LYS A 297 -8.15 12.72 0.40
CA LYS A 297 -9.57 12.66 0.01
C LYS A 297 -10.37 11.71 0.91
N VAL A 298 -9.80 10.53 1.22
CA VAL A 298 -10.40 9.57 2.15
C VAL A 298 -10.58 10.18 3.53
N GLY A 299 -9.55 10.84 4.07
CA GLY A 299 -9.60 11.50 5.37
C GLY A 299 -10.64 12.61 5.45
N ILE A 300 -10.88 13.37 4.36
CA ILE A 300 -11.95 14.39 4.28
C ILE A 300 -13.33 13.73 4.15
N ALA A 301 -13.43 12.62 3.43
CA ALA A 301 -14.69 11.89 3.26
C ALA A 301 -15.18 11.23 4.56
N THR A 302 -14.25 10.74 5.39
CA THR A 302 -14.56 10.00 6.62
C THR A 302 -15.52 10.74 7.57
N PRO A 303 -15.30 12.00 7.97
CA PRO A 303 -16.24 12.70 8.85
C PRO A 303 -17.60 12.96 8.19
N ILE A 304 -17.68 13.03 6.86
CA ILE A 304 -18.94 13.16 6.13
C ILE A 304 -19.75 11.86 6.28
N ILE A 305 -19.12 10.72 6.03
CA ILE A 305 -19.75 9.39 6.14
C ILE A 305 -20.12 9.11 7.60
N THR A 306 -19.26 9.46 8.57
CA THR A 306 -19.59 9.33 9.99
C THR A 306 -20.89 10.07 10.35
N LYS A 307 -21.09 11.30 9.85
CA LYS A 307 -22.33 12.06 10.07
C LYS A 307 -23.55 11.40 9.41
N ILE A 308 -23.37 10.70 8.29
CA ILE A 308 -24.45 9.95 7.66
C ILE A 308 -24.82 8.76 8.54
N PHE A 309 -23.83 7.97 9.01
CA PHE A 309 -24.08 6.85 9.91
C PHE A 309 -24.73 7.28 11.23
N ASP A 310 -24.33 8.43 11.79
CA ASP A 310 -24.98 8.98 13.00
C ASP A 310 -26.47 9.29 12.80
N LYS A 311 -26.87 9.74 11.62
CA LYS A 311 -28.28 9.95 11.30
C LYS A 311 -29.02 8.64 11.04
N MET A 312 -28.35 7.65 10.47
CA MET A 312 -28.98 6.36 10.15
C MET A 312 -29.34 5.57 11.41
N LYS A 313 -28.55 5.64 12.50
CA LYS A 313 -28.83 4.91 13.75
C LYS A 313 -30.21 5.22 14.34
N ASP A 314 -30.73 6.44 14.10
CA ASP A 314 -32.02 6.87 14.59
C ASP A 314 -33.19 6.44 13.67
N THR A 315 -32.88 5.86 12.50
CA THR A 315 -33.86 5.48 11.47
C THR A 315 -33.89 3.95 11.20
N LEU A 316 -32.92 3.19 11.74
CA LEU A 316 -32.95 1.75 11.62
C LEU A 316 -34.01 1.17 12.58
N PRO A 317 -34.83 0.18 12.12
CA PRO A 317 -35.70 -0.55 13.03
C PRO A 317 -34.86 -1.32 14.05
N GLU A 318 -35.40 -1.42 15.29
CA GLU A 318 -34.83 -2.20 16.41
C GLU A 318 -34.62 -3.66 16.05
#